data_c4c4227e7c293a70f362d8b30677e1bc
#
_entry.id   c4c4227e7c293a70f362d8b30677e1bc
#
_cell.length_a   1.000
_cell.length_b   1.000
_cell.length_c   1.000
_cell.angle_alpha   90.00
_cell.angle_beta   90.00
_cell.angle_gamma   90.00
#
_symmetry.space_group_name_H-M   'P 1'
#
loop_
_entity.id
_entity.type
_entity.pdbx_description
1 polymer ?
#
loop_
_entity_poly.entity_id
_entity_poly.type
_entity_poly.pdbx_seq_one_letter_code
_entity_poly.pdbx_strand_id
1 'polypeptide(L)'
;LSPEALHKRNIKALFEKPEINVLIALVAICIGLSFASPYFLTAKNIVNILRQFSLIAILAVGQAMIIITGGIDLSVGSVVGFTACFGAAVARMGAPPGITLLSILGIGAVVGLTNGLFVTKIGIAPFIATLGMMSIARGLSLLITMGVPIHVDPTWISVFGGGYVGIFPVSVITMLMIVGIGFVFANNTTLGRNVYAVGNSEKSAKFSGIRVDQVRIMVFTITGVLASICGLILVGQLEGADAFYGNGYELDVIAAAVIGGVSLSGGEGNVLGILVGAALMGVLKNAFVLLAVPGYWQVVATGVVIIGAVSLDSLRRKRTAK
;
A
#
# COMPACT_ATOMS: atom_id res chain seq x y z
N LEU A 1 19.17 -24.29 31.35
CA LEU A 1 19.38 -22.85 31.14
C LEU A 1 18.73 -22.10 32.28
N SER A 2 19.46 -21.19 32.92
CA SER A 2 18.92 -20.36 34.01
C SER A 2 17.75 -19.47 33.47
N PRO A 3 16.77 -19.12 34.32
CA PRO A 3 15.68 -18.21 33.92
C PRO A 3 16.17 -16.90 33.28
N GLU A 4 17.29 -16.37 33.73
CA GLU A 4 17.95 -15.18 33.16
C GLU A 4 18.50 -15.44 31.75
N ALA A 5 19.06 -16.61 31.47
CA ALA A 5 19.57 -16.97 30.15
C ALA A 5 18.42 -17.17 29.14
N LEU A 6 17.30 -17.73 29.59
CA LEU A 6 16.06 -17.83 28.79
C LEU A 6 15.47 -16.45 28.51
N HIS A 7 15.45 -15.55 29.49
CA HIS A 7 14.94 -14.19 29.34
C HIS A 7 15.80 -13.36 28.36
N LYS A 8 17.14 -13.41 28.49
CA LYS A 8 18.07 -12.77 27.56
C LYS A 8 17.96 -13.30 26.13
N ARG A 9 17.75 -14.63 25.97
CA ARG A 9 17.56 -15.26 24.66
C ARG A 9 16.25 -14.83 24.01
N ASN A 10 15.16 -14.73 24.80
CA ASN A 10 13.87 -14.25 24.30
C ASN A 10 13.91 -12.78 23.89
N ILE A 11 14.59 -11.91 24.66
CA ILE A 11 14.77 -10.51 24.31
C ILE A 11 15.60 -10.38 23.04
N LYS A 12 16.70 -11.11 22.90
CA LYS A 12 17.52 -11.09 21.68
C LYS A 12 16.73 -11.54 20.45
N ALA A 13 15.97 -12.62 20.56
CA ALA A 13 15.09 -13.11 19.49
C ALA A 13 13.98 -12.10 19.11
N LEU A 14 13.56 -11.26 20.06
CA LEU A 14 12.59 -10.19 19.79
C LEU A 14 13.21 -9.10 18.91
N PHE A 15 14.43 -8.65 19.22
CA PHE A 15 15.16 -7.64 18.43
C PHE A 15 15.67 -8.14 17.08
N GLU A 16 15.65 -9.45 16.85
CA GLU A 16 15.96 -10.03 15.53
C GLU A 16 14.82 -9.88 14.53
N LYS A 17 13.58 -9.58 15.00
CA LYS A 17 12.43 -9.37 14.14
C LYS A 17 12.46 -7.98 13.49
N PRO A 18 12.44 -7.87 12.15
CA PRO A 18 12.50 -6.59 11.46
C PRO A 18 11.38 -5.63 11.88
N GLU A 19 10.18 -6.14 12.14
CA GLU A 19 9.02 -5.33 12.53
C GLU A 19 9.24 -4.55 13.84
N ILE A 20 9.99 -5.13 14.78
CA ILE A 20 10.27 -4.50 16.07
C ILE A 20 11.27 -3.35 15.90
N ASN A 21 12.27 -3.53 15.07
CA ASN A 21 13.23 -2.47 14.79
C ASN A 21 12.55 -1.27 14.13
N VAL A 22 11.61 -1.52 13.22
CA VAL A 22 10.82 -0.47 12.57
C VAL A 22 9.88 0.22 13.57
N LEU A 23 9.27 -0.55 14.48
CA LEU A 23 8.42 0.00 15.53
C LEU A 23 9.24 0.91 16.48
N ILE A 24 10.45 0.51 16.84
CA ILE A 24 11.35 1.34 17.65
C ILE A 24 11.68 2.64 16.91
N ALA A 25 12.01 2.57 15.64
CA ALA A 25 12.28 3.76 14.82
C ALA A 25 11.05 4.67 14.74
N LEU A 26 9.84 4.11 14.53
CA LEU A 26 8.59 4.86 14.54
C LEU A 26 8.38 5.59 15.87
N VAL A 27 8.52 4.88 16.99
CA VAL A 27 8.35 5.48 18.33
C VAL A 27 9.39 6.57 18.57
N ALA A 28 10.65 6.36 18.19
CA ALA A 28 11.71 7.36 18.33
C ALA A 28 11.41 8.63 17.52
N ILE A 29 10.91 8.48 16.28
CA ILE A 29 10.50 9.61 15.43
C ILE A 29 9.30 10.33 16.06
N CYS A 30 8.29 9.60 16.54
CA CYS A 30 7.13 10.21 17.20
C CYS A 30 7.54 11.01 18.46
N ILE A 31 8.46 10.48 19.26
CA ILE A 31 9.02 11.19 20.41
C ILE A 31 9.75 12.46 19.95
N GLY A 32 10.64 12.35 18.97
CA GLY A 32 11.34 13.51 18.42
C GLY A 32 10.40 14.60 17.91
N LEU A 33 9.35 14.22 17.18
CA LEU A 33 8.34 15.15 16.63
C LEU A 33 7.49 15.80 17.72
N SER A 34 7.22 15.11 18.82
CA SER A 34 6.47 15.69 19.96
C SER A 34 7.22 16.82 20.64
N PHE A 35 8.57 16.81 20.58
CA PHE A 35 9.40 17.94 21.03
C PHE A 35 9.60 19.01 19.96
N ALA A 36 9.63 18.60 18.67
CA ALA A 36 9.92 19.51 17.57
C ALA A 36 8.70 20.36 17.15
N SER A 37 7.46 19.90 17.37
CA SER A 37 6.26 20.62 16.99
C SER A 37 5.14 20.49 18.04
N PRO A 38 4.61 21.60 18.55
CA PRO A 38 3.50 21.58 19.51
C PRO A 38 2.19 21.06 18.87
N TYR A 39 2.12 21.01 17.54
CA TYR A 39 0.95 20.53 16.82
C TYR A 39 0.93 19.01 16.61
N PHE A 40 2.06 18.32 16.84
CA PHE A 40 2.18 16.88 16.53
C PHE A 40 1.14 16.04 17.28
N LEU A 41 0.99 16.24 18.60
CA LEU A 41 0.07 15.48 19.46
C LEU A 41 -1.37 16.03 19.46
N THR A 42 -1.71 17.02 18.64
CA THR A 42 -3.09 17.50 18.55
C THR A 42 -4.01 16.46 17.93
N ALA A 43 -5.26 16.37 18.41
CA ALA A 43 -6.25 15.43 17.88
C ALA A 43 -6.44 15.57 16.36
N LYS A 44 -6.46 16.81 15.86
CA LYS A 44 -6.55 17.10 14.41
C LYS A 44 -5.39 16.48 13.63
N ASN A 45 -4.16 16.62 14.13
CA ASN A 45 -2.98 16.09 13.46
C ASN A 45 -2.93 14.56 13.53
N ILE A 46 -3.30 13.96 14.66
CA ILE A 46 -3.38 12.48 14.80
C ILE A 46 -4.37 11.92 13.78
N VAL A 47 -5.54 12.54 13.63
CA VAL A 47 -6.52 12.15 12.61
C VAL A 47 -5.95 12.28 11.19
N ASN A 48 -5.20 13.34 10.90
CA ASN A 48 -4.55 13.51 9.59
C ASN A 48 -3.50 12.42 9.32
N ILE A 49 -2.67 12.10 10.31
CA ILE A 49 -1.71 10.98 10.21
C ILE A 49 -2.45 9.68 9.92
N LEU A 50 -3.50 9.38 10.69
CA LEU A 50 -4.29 8.16 10.54
C LEU A 50 -4.93 8.05 9.15
N ARG A 51 -5.45 9.14 8.60
CA ARG A 51 -6.02 9.18 7.24
C ARG A 51 -4.96 8.94 6.16
N GLN A 52 -3.81 9.62 6.25
CA GLN A 52 -2.73 9.47 5.28
C GLN A 52 -2.15 8.05 5.30
N PHE A 53 -1.85 7.54 6.48
CA PHE A 53 -1.28 6.20 6.57
C PHE A 53 -2.28 5.11 6.21
N SER A 54 -3.59 5.33 6.38
CA SER A 54 -4.60 4.33 6.00
C SER A 54 -4.58 4.02 4.50
N LEU A 55 -4.38 5.01 3.64
CA LEU A 55 -4.26 4.80 2.19
C LEU A 55 -3.01 3.99 1.83
N ILE A 56 -1.87 4.35 2.43
CA ILE A 56 -0.60 3.64 2.21
C ILE A 56 -0.71 2.20 2.70
N ALA A 57 -1.32 1.96 3.88
CA ALA A 57 -1.48 0.62 4.43
C ALA A 57 -2.40 -0.27 3.59
N ILE A 58 -3.53 0.26 3.09
CA ILE A 58 -4.44 -0.47 2.21
C ILE A 58 -3.70 -0.94 0.95
N LEU A 59 -2.99 -0.02 0.28
CA LEU A 59 -2.23 -0.34 -0.93
C LEU A 59 -1.07 -1.30 -0.63
N ALA A 60 -0.38 -1.12 0.50
CA ALA A 60 0.77 -1.92 0.88
C ALA A 60 0.42 -3.40 1.12
N VAL A 61 -0.80 -3.72 1.56
CA VAL A 61 -1.28 -5.10 1.65
C VAL A 61 -1.30 -5.77 0.26
N GLY A 62 -1.81 -5.08 -0.76
CA GLY A 62 -1.82 -5.58 -2.13
C GLY A 62 -0.42 -5.68 -2.71
N GLN A 63 0.36 -4.61 -2.62
CA GLN A 63 1.72 -4.54 -3.12
C GLN A 63 2.62 -5.62 -2.51
N ALA A 64 2.48 -5.87 -1.21
CA ALA A 64 3.25 -6.90 -0.54
C ALA A 64 2.96 -8.30 -1.10
N MET A 65 1.70 -8.62 -1.41
CA MET A 65 1.37 -9.89 -2.05
C MET A 65 2.05 -10.02 -3.42
N ILE A 66 2.10 -8.94 -4.21
CA ILE A 66 2.80 -8.93 -5.49
C ILE A 66 4.31 -9.10 -5.28
N ILE A 67 4.91 -8.37 -4.33
CA ILE A 67 6.34 -8.48 -4.02
C ILE A 67 6.67 -9.89 -3.53
N ILE A 68 5.87 -10.47 -2.65
CA ILE A 68 6.05 -11.85 -2.17
C ILE A 68 6.03 -12.85 -3.33
N THR A 69 5.23 -12.65 -4.39
CA THR A 69 5.27 -13.50 -5.60
C THR A 69 6.42 -13.18 -6.55
N GLY A 70 7.34 -12.30 -6.19
CA GLY A 70 8.51 -11.90 -7.00
C GLY A 70 8.21 -10.83 -8.05
N GLY A 71 7.09 -10.10 -7.93
CA GLY A 71 6.72 -8.97 -8.80
C GLY A 71 6.83 -7.61 -8.12
N ILE A 72 6.72 -6.55 -8.91
CA ILE A 72 6.54 -5.18 -8.43
C ILE A 72 5.47 -4.53 -9.30
N ASP A 73 4.50 -3.85 -8.68
CA ASP A 73 3.48 -3.08 -9.39
C ASP A 73 3.73 -1.58 -9.19
N LEU A 74 4.13 -0.91 -10.26
CA LEU A 74 4.32 0.54 -10.29
C LEU A 74 3.03 1.30 -10.65
N SER A 75 1.99 0.60 -11.08
CA SER A 75 0.77 1.26 -11.53
C SER A 75 -0.18 1.64 -10.40
N VAL A 76 0.02 1.13 -9.17
CA VAL A 76 -0.94 1.28 -8.06
C VAL A 76 -1.34 2.73 -7.80
N GLY A 77 -0.39 3.68 -7.82
CA GLY A 77 -0.68 5.10 -7.60
C GLY A 77 -1.49 5.72 -8.74
N SER A 78 -1.17 5.43 -9.99
CA SER A 78 -1.93 5.92 -11.14
C SER A 78 -3.30 5.26 -11.26
N VAL A 79 -3.45 3.99 -10.83
CA VAL A 79 -4.75 3.31 -10.74
C VAL A 79 -5.64 3.97 -9.69
N VAL A 80 -5.11 4.42 -8.55
CA VAL A 80 -5.85 5.23 -7.57
C VAL A 80 -6.41 6.50 -8.25
N GLY A 81 -5.58 7.26 -8.96
CA GLY A 81 -6.02 8.45 -9.68
C GLY A 81 -7.05 8.14 -10.77
N PHE A 82 -6.82 7.09 -11.54
CA PHE A 82 -7.73 6.69 -12.62
C PHE A 82 -9.11 6.27 -12.10
N THR A 83 -9.15 5.43 -11.07
CA THR A 83 -10.41 4.99 -10.47
C THR A 83 -11.15 6.12 -9.76
N ALA A 84 -10.42 7.08 -9.17
CA ALA A 84 -10.98 8.30 -8.61
C ALA A 84 -11.65 9.16 -9.69
N CYS A 85 -10.94 9.45 -10.79
CA CYS A 85 -11.47 10.25 -11.91
C CYS A 85 -12.66 9.56 -12.59
N PHE A 86 -12.56 8.24 -12.82
CA PHE A 86 -13.64 7.47 -13.41
C PHE A 86 -14.89 7.48 -12.52
N GLY A 87 -14.72 7.23 -11.21
CA GLY A 87 -15.81 7.26 -10.24
C GLY A 87 -16.47 8.62 -10.12
N ALA A 88 -15.68 9.69 -10.09
CA ALA A 88 -16.17 11.06 -10.07
C ALA A 88 -16.97 11.40 -11.33
N ALA A 89 -16.50 10.98 -12.51
CA ALA A 89 -17.22 11.16 -13.77
C ALA A 89 -18.56 10.42 -13.79
N VAL A 90 -18.59 9.16 -13.34
CA VAL A 90 -19.81 8.34 -13.24
C VAL A 90 -20.80 8.95 -12.24
N ALA A 91 -20.33 9.39 -11.09
CA ALA A 91 -21.17 10.07 -10.10
C ALA A 91 -21.78 11.37 -10.64
N ARG A 92 -20.98 12.17 -11.37
CA ARG A 92 -21.44 13.41 -12.00
C ARG A 92 -22.49 13.19 -13.09
N MET A 93 -22.51 12.02 -13.72
CA MET A 93 -23.57 11.62 -14.67
C MET A 93 -24.89 11.27 -13.97
N GLY A 94 -24.97 11.37 -12.64
CA GLY A 94 -26.17 11.07 -11.86
C GLY A 94 -26.39 9.57 -11.61
N ALA A 95 -25.35 8.74 -11.77
CA ALA A 95 -25.47 7.30 -11.53
C ALA A 95 -25.79 7.02 -10.05
N PRO A 96 -26.66 6.03 -9.74
CA PRO A 96 -26.95 5.61 -8.39
C PRO A 96 -25.69 5.18 -7.63
N PRO A 97 -25.66 5.33 -6.28
CA PRO A 97 -24.49 5.00 -5.44
C PRO A 97 -23.92 3.61 -5.68
N GLY A 98 -24.80 2.60 -5.75
CA GLY A 98 -24.36 1.22 -6.00
C GLY A 98 -23.68 1.02 -7.34
N ILE A 99 -24.18 1.66 -8.41
CA ILE A 99 -23.58 1.59 -9.75
C ILE A 99 -22.22 2.30 -9.76
N THR A 100 -22.13 3.47 -9.14
CA THR A 100 -20.86 4.20 -9.03
C THR A 100 -19.82 3.39 -8.25
N LEU A 101 -20.19 2.81 -7.11
CA LEU A 101 -19.31 1.96 -6.34
C LEU A 101 -18.82 0.74 -7.12
N LEU A 102 -19.75 0.00 -7.75
CA LEU A 102 -19.41 -1.17 -8.54
C LEU A 102 -18.52 -0.81 -9.75
N SER A 103 -18.74 0.35 -10.36
CA SER A 103 -17.92 0.81 -11.48
C SER A 103 -16.51 1.15 -11.06
N ILE A 104 -16.32 1.81 -9.90
CA ILE A 104 -15.01 2.11 -9.33
C ILE A 104 -14.24 0.82 -9.03
N LEU A 105 -14.86 -0.12 -8.30
CA LEU A 105 -14.23 -1.40 -7.95
C LEU A 105 -13.99 -2.27 -9.20
N GLY A 106 -14.94 -2.27 -10.13
CA GLY A 106 -14.86 -3.02 -11.37
C GLY A 106 -13.71 -2.58 -12.26
N ILE A 107 -13.52 -1.26 -12.44
CA ILE A 107 -12.42 -0.75 -13.28
C ILE A 107 -11.06 -1.04 -12.65
N GLY A 108 -10.95 -0.94 -11.30
CA GLY A 108 -9.73 -1.33 -10.59
C GLY A 108 -9.42 -2.82 -10.75
N ALA A 109 -10.44 -3.68 -10.63
CA ALA A 109 -10.30 -5.12 -10.88
C ALA A 109 -9.87 -5.43 -12.31
N VAL A 110 -10.44 -4.74 -13.31
CA VAL A 110 -10.07 -4.89 -14.73
C VAL A 110 -8.62 -4.50 -14.98
N VAL A 111 -8.16 -3.38 -14.42
CA VAL A 111 -6.76 -2.94 -14.54
C VAL A 111 -5.81 -3.96 -13.89
N GLY A 112 -6.13 -4.40 -12.68
CA GLY A 112 -5.31 -5.41 -11.99
C GLY A 112 -5.30 -6.76 -12.75
N LEU A 113 -6.46 -7.21 -13.24
CA LEU A 113 -6.57 -8.40 -14.07
C LEU A 113 -5.72 -8.28 -15.35
N THR A 114 -5.73 -7.14 -16.00
CA THR A 114 -4.96 -6.87 -17.22
C THR A 114 -3.46 -6.95 -16.92
N ASN A 115 -2.98 -6.33 -15.82
CA ASN A 115 -1.60 -6.46 -15.37
C ASN A 115 -1.23 -7.93 -15.13
N GLY A 116 -2.08 -8.67 -14.41
CA GLY A 116 -1.88 -10.09 -14.15
C GLY A 116 -1.78 -10.93 -15.43
N LEU A 117 -2.63 -10.65 -16.42
CA LEU A 117 -2.62 -11.33 -17.72
C LEU A 117 -1.36 -11.00 -18.54
N PHE A 118 -0.92 -9.73 -18.58
CA PHE A 118 0.31 -9.34 -19.26
C PHE A 118 1.52 -10.06 -18.67
N VAL A 119 1.58 -10.15 -17.36
CA VAL A 119 2.69 -10.82 -16.66
C VAL A 119 2.67 -12.33 -16.88
N THR A 120 1.48 -12.98 -16.86
CA THR A 120 1.40 -14.45 -16.84
C THR A 120 1.19 -15.06 -18.20
N LYS A 121 0.37 -14.44 -19.07
CA LYS A 121 0.00 -15.02 -20.38
C LYS A 121 0.89 -14.52 -21.50
N ILE A 122 1.30 -13.26 -21.46
CA ILE A 122 2.22 -12.71 -22.44
C ILE A 122 3.69 -12.90 -22.00
N GLY A 123 3.92 -13.01 -20.68
CA GLY A 123 5.27 -13.22 -20.14
C GLY A 123 6.08 -11.92 -20.00
N ILE A 124 5.41 -10.76 -19.94
CA ILE A 124 6.08 -9.47 -19.73
C ILE A 124 6.56 -9.41 -18.29
N ALA A 125 7.79 -8.93 -18.06
CA ALA A 125 8.31 -8.70 -16.72
C ALA A 125 7.35 -7.76 -15.94
N PRO A 126 6.98 -8.08 -14.67
CA PRO A 126 6.02 -7.31 -13.87
C PRO A 126 6.29 -5.82 -13.87
N PHE A 127 7.56 -5.43 -13.66
CA PHE A 127 8.00 -4.04 -13.68
C PHE A 127 7.66 -3.32 -14.99
N ILE A 128 7.89 -3.96 -16.15
CA ILE A 128 7.63 -3.36 -17.47
C ILE A 128 6.13 -3.26 -17.72
N ALA A 129 5.37 -4.33 -17.44
CA ALA A 129 3.93 -4.35 -17.61
C ALA A 129 3.25 -3.24 -16.80
N THR A 130 3.62 -3.11 -15.53
CA THR A 130 3.01 -2.14 -14.62
C THR A 130 3.49 -0.71 -14.86
N LEU A 131 4.72 -0.49 -15.34
CA LEU A 131 5.20 0.81 -15.80
C LEU A 131 4.39 1.30 -17.01
N GLY A 132 4.12 0.40 -17.97
CA GLY A 132 3.24 0.70 -19.10
C GLY A 132 1.82 1.02 -18.63
N MET A 133 1.27 0.21 -17.72
CA MET A 133 -0.06 0.44 -17.16
C MET A 133 -0.13 1.76 -16.35
N MET A 134 0.91 2.12 -15.63
CA MET A 134 1.03 3.41 -14.94
C MET A 134 0.80 4.57 -15.91
N SER A 135 1.47 4.54 -17.06
CA SER A 135 1.32 5.56 -18.09
C SER A 135 -0.06 5.56 -18.72
N ILE A 136 -0.63 4.37 -19.00
CA ILE A 136 -1.99 4.23 -19.54
C ILE A 136 -3.02 4.77 -18.55
N ALA A 137 -2.99 4.35 -17.30
CA ALA A 137 -3.94 4.80 -16.28
C ALA A 137 -3.85 6.31 -16.06
N ARG A 138 -2.63 6.88 -16.04
CA ARG A 138 -2.41 8.33 -15.94
C ARG A 138 -2.97 9.07 -17.15
N GLY A 139 -2.71 8.57 -18.36
CA GLY A 139 -3.25 9.13 -19.60
C GLY A 139 -4.79 9.11 -19.65
N LEU A 140 -5.40 7.98 -19.24
CA LEU A 140 -6.86 7.87 -19.15
C LEU A 140 -7.45 8.81 -18.10
N SER A 141 -6.77 9.03 -16.95
CA SER A 141 -7.18 10.03 -15.97
C SER A 141 -7.21 11.44 -16.58
N LEU A 142 -6.15 11.82 -17.31
CA LEU A 142 -6.07 13.10 -18.00
C LEU A 142 -7.13 13.24 -19.10
N LEU A 143 -7.45 12.18 -19.84
CA LEU A 143 -8.52 12.19 -20.83
C LEU A 143 -9.90 12.40 -20.19
N ILE A 144 -10.18 11.78 -19.05
CA ILE A 144 -11.46 11.95 -18.33
C ILE A 144 -11.59 13.37 -17.76
N THR A 145 -10.51 13.88 -17.18
CA THR A 145 -10.51 15.19 -16.52
C THR A 145 -10.27 16.35 -17.50
N MET A 146 -9.81 16.08 -18.72
CA MET A 146 -9.28 17.11 -19.64
C MET A 146 -8.24 18.03 -18.99
N GLY A 147 -7.47 17.46 -18.02
CA GLY A 147 -6.46 18.18 -17.26
C GLY A 147 -7.00 19.13 -16.17
N VAL A 148 -8.31 19.15 -15.92
CA VAL A 148 -8.95 19.96 -14.89
C VAL A 148 -9.59 19.06 -13.83
N PRO A 149 -9.38 19.31 -12.52
CA PRO A 149 -10.01 18.49 -11.47
C PRO A 149 -11.53 18.46 -11.58
N ILE A 150 -12.12 17.28 -11.38
CA ILE A 150 -13.57 17.08 -11.34
C ILE A 150 -14.05 17.34 -9.92
N HIS A 151 -14.87 18.35 -9.71
CA HIS A 151 -15.54 18.55 -8.42
C HIS A 151 -16.71 17.60 -8.28
N VAL A 152 -16.87 17.02 -7.09
CA VAL A 152 -17.98 16.13 -6.72
C VAL A 152 -18.63 16.71 -5.48
N ASP A 153 -19.91 17.07 -5.59
CA ASP A 153 -20.65 17.58 -4.44
C ASP A 153 -20.67 16.59 -3.27
N PRO A 154 -20.74 17.05 -2.02
CA PRO A 154 -20.85 16.18 -0.86
C PRO A 154 -22.02 15.22 -1.01
N THR A 155 -21.72 13.94 -1.15
CA THR A 155 -22.69 12.86 -1.38
C THR A 155 -22.35 11.67 -0.48
N TRP A 156 -22.95 10.53 -0.74
CA TRP A 156 -22.60 9.27 -0.10
C TRP A 156 -21.09 8.93 -0.22
N ILE A 157 -20.38 9.39 -1.26
CA ILE A 157 -18.94 9.18 -1.45
C ILE A 157 -18.15 9.87 -0.34
N SER A 158 -18.58 11.06 0.10
CA SER A 158 -17.92 11.82 1.16
C SER A 158 -17.87 11.06 2.49
N VAL A 159 -18.79 10.11 2.71
CA VAL A 159 -18.79 9.25 3.91
C VAL A 159 -17.52 8.38 3.96
N PHE A 160 -17.04 7.86 2.81
CA PHE A 160 -15.88 6.98 2.78
C PHE A 160 -14.56 7.72 3.06
N GLY A 161 -14.43 8.95 2.64
CA GLY A 161 -13.21 9.75 2.82
C GLY A 161 -13.27 10.70 4.01
N GLY A 162 -14.36 11.45 4.13
CA GLY A 162 -14.57 12.48 5.15
C GLY A 162 -15.33 12.01 6.39
N GLY A 163 -16.11 10.90 6.29
CA GLY A 163 -16.99 10.41 7.33
C GLY A 163 -16.28 9.87 8.56
N TYR A 164 -17.06 9.79 9.66
CA TYR A 164 -16.63 9.27 10.95
C TYR A 164 -17.66 8.27 11.49
N VAL A 165 -17.15 7.24 12.19
CA VAL A 165 -17.94 6.36 13.06
C VAL A 165 -17.44 6.59 14.49
N GLY A 166 -18.21 7.31 15.27
CA GLY A 166 -17.76 7.85 16.56
C GLY A 166 -16.57 8.81 16.35
N ILE A 167 -15.43 8.50 16.94
CA ILE A 167 -14.18 9.30 16.82
C ILE A 167 -13.26 8.83 15.68
N PHE A 168 -13.56 7.69 15.06
CA PHE A 168 -12.68 7.07 14.06
C PHE A 168 -13.09 7.46 12.65
N PRO A 169 -12.16 7.96 11.79
CA PRO A 169 -12.42 8.14 10.37
C PRO A 169 -12.78 6.83 9.68
N VAL A 170 -13.75 6.86 8.75
CA VAL A 170 -14.17 5.68 7.99
C VAL A 170 -12.99 5.07 7.21
N SER A 171 -12.06 5.88 6.70
CA SER A 171 -10.86 5.41 6.02
C SER A 171 -9.97 4.53 6.91
N VAL A 172 -9.88 4.85 8.21
CA VAL A 172 -9.13 4.05 9.20
C VAL A 172 -9.82 2.72 9.48
N ILE A 173 -11.14 2.73 9.59
CA ILE A 173 -11.93 1.50 9.78
C ILE A 173 -11.77 0.59 8.55
N THR A 174 -11.86 1.17 7.35
CA THR A 174 -11.64 0.45 6.09
C THR A 174 -10.25 -0.16 6.04
N MET A 175 -9.22 0.59 6.43
CA MET A 175 -7.85 0.08 6.54
C MET A 175 -7.76 -1.11 7.51
N LEU A 176 -8.30 -0.98 8.71
CA LEU A 176 -8.24 -2.05 9.71
C LEU A 176 -8.95 -3.32 9.22
N MET A 177 -10.09 -3.19 8.55
CA MET A 177 -10.78 -4.31 7.93
C MET A 177 -9.92 -4.98 6.84
N ILE A 178 -9.32 -4.19 5.94
CA ILE A 178 -8.49 -4.72 4.84
C ILE A 178 -7.22 -5.38 5.39
N VAL A 179 -6.54 -4.76 6.35
CA VAL A 179 -5.36 -5.34 7.01
C VAL A 179 -5.73 -6.64 7.75
N GLY A 180 -6.87 -6.66 8.46
CA GLY A 180 -7.39 -7.85 9.13
C GLY A 180 -7.69 -8.99 8.14
N ILE A 181 -8.38 -8.68 7.03
CA ILE A 181 -8.64 -9.64 5.95
C ILE A 181 -7.33 -10.11 5.34
N GLY A 182 -6.38 -9.22 5.05
CA GLY A 182 -5.07 -9.53 4.53
C GLY A 182 -4.26 -10.44 5.47
N PHE A 183 -4.33 -10.20 6.78
CA PHE A 183 -3.70 -11.04 7.79
C PHE A 183 -4.29 -12.47 7.80
N VAL A 184 -5.62 -12.58 7.81
CA VAL A 184 -6.30 -13.89 7.75
C VAL A 184 -6.00 -14.59 6.42
N PHE A 185 -6.04 -13.86 5.31
CA PHE A 185 -5.70 -14.39 3.98
C PHE A 185 -4.28 -14.97 3.96
N ALA A 186 -3.29 -14.18 4.39
CA ALA A 186 -1.89 -14.58 4.34
C ALA A 186 -1.58 -15.81 5.23
N ASN A 187 -2.13 -15.85 6.45
CA ASN A 187 -1.76 -16.82 7.45
C ASN A 187 -2.68 -18.05 7.50
N ASN A 188 -3.97 -17.89 7.17
CA ASN A 188 -4.99 -18.90 7.44
C ASN A 188 -5.60 -19.52 6.17
N THR A 189 -5.25 -19.03 4.95
CA THR A 189 -5.83 -19.58 3.72
C THR A 189 -4.81 -20.37 2.89
N THR A 190 -5.30 -21.30 2.06
CA THR A 190 -4.48 -22.01 1.07
C THR A 190 -3.95 -21.08 0.00
N LEU A 191 -4.74 -20.06 -0.41
CA LEU A 191 -4.33 -19.07 -1.39
C LEU A 191 -3.17 -18.23 -0.85
N GLY A 192 -3.21 -17.77 0.41
CA GLY A 192 -2.11 -17.08 1.05
C GLY A 192 -0.84 -17.92 1.06
N ARG A 193 -0.93 -19.19 1.48
CA ARG A 193 0.22 -20.12 1.44
C ARG A 193 0.80 -20.28 0.04
N ASN A 194 -0.06 -20.32 -0.99
CA ASN A 194 0.37 -20.40 -2.38
C ASN A 194 1.15 -19.16 -2.83
N VAL A 195 0.78 -17.95 -2.34
CA VAL A 195 1.53 -16.70 -2.60
C VAL A 195 2.98 -16.84 -2.12
N TYR A 196 3.19 -17.30 -0.89
CA TYR A 196 4.54 -17.53 -0.35
C TYR A 196 5.28 -18.66 -1.08
N ALA A 197 4.60 -19.76 -1.40
CA ALA A 197 5.19 -20.88 -2.14
C ALA A 197 5.69 -20.46 -3.53
N VAL A 198 4.90 -19.68 -4.26
CA VAL A 198 5.28 -19.14 -5.58
C VAL A 198 6.51 -18.25 -5.46
N GLY A 199 6.57 -17.41 -4.42
CA GLY A 199 7.69 -16.50 -4.20
C GLY A 199 8.98 -17.22 -3.78
N ASN A 200 8.87 -18.28 -2.99
CA ASN A 200 10.04 -19.05 -2.58
C ASN A 200 10.70 -19.80 -3.75
N SER A 201 9.89 -20.45 -4.59
CA SER A 201 10.38 -21.12 -5.80
C SER A 201 9.22 -21.41 -6.74
N GLU A 202 9.15 -20.68 -7.84
CA GLU A 202 8.15 -20.90 -8.90
C GLU A 202 8.20 -22.35 -9.42
N LYS A 203 9.42 -22.87 -9.62
CA LYS A 203 9.62 -24.23 -10.12
C LYS A 203 9.05 -25.27 -9.16
N SER A 204 9.40 -25.16 -7.87
CA SER A 204 8.90 -26.08 -6.83
C SER A 204 7.39 -25.96 -6.65
N ALA A 205 6.83 -24.75 -6.68
CA ALA A 205 5.39 -24.51 -6.62
C ALA A 205 4.64 -25.21 -7.77
N LYS A 206 5.14 -25.09 -9.01
CA LYS A 206 4.57 -25.80 -10.17
C LYS A 206 4.60 -27.31 -10.00
N PHE A 207 5.71 -27.89 -9.53
CA PHE A 207 5.82 -29.34 -9.27
C PHE A 207 4.88 -29.81 -8.16
N SER A 208 4.55 -28.94 -7.19
CA SER A 208 3.56 -29.22 -6.15
C SER A 208 2.11 -29.01 -6.60
N GLY A 209 1.86 -28.76 -7.90
CA GLY A 209 0.52 -28.59 -8.46
C GLY A 209 -0.08 -27.20 -8.26
N ILE A 210 0.67 -26.22 -7.79
CA ILE A 210 0.18 -24.83 -7.63
C ILE A 210 0.11 -24.16 -9.00
N ARG A 211 -1.06 -23.58 -9.30
CA ARG A 211 -1.29 -22.83 -10.54
C ARG A 211 -0.72 -21.42 -10.41
N VAL A 212 0.59 -21.26 -10.62
CA VAL A 212 1.34 -20.02 -10.45
C VAL A 212 0.69 -18.84 -11.15
N ASP A 213 0.25 -19.00 -12.40
CA ASP A 213 -0.42 -17.95 -13.18
C ASP A 213 -1.67 -17.42 -12.45
N GLN A 214 -2.51 -18.34 -11.92
CA GLN A 214 -3.74 -17.94 -11.22
C GLN A 214 -3.42 -17.19 -9.93
N VAL A 215 -2.39 -17.58 -9.21
CA VAL A 215 -1.93 -16.87 -8.00
C VAL A 215 -1.48 -15.45 -8.37
N ARG A 216 -0.66 -15.28 -9.40
CA ARG A 216 -0.21 -13.96 -9.84
C ARG A 216 -1.37 -13.10 -10.34
N ILE A 217 -2.25 -13.63 -11.20
CA ILE A 217 -3.43 -12.88 -11.68
C ILE A 217 -4.27 -12.42 -10.49
N MET A 218 -4.52 -13.30 -9.52
CA MET A 218 -5.32 -12.98 -8.33
C MET A 218 -4.70 -11.84 -7.52
N VAL A 219 -3.40 -11.86 -7.23
CA VAL A 219 -2.76 -10.81 -6.41
C VAL A 219 -2.76 -9.46 -7.12
N PHE A 220 -2.53 -9.41 -8.45
CA PHE A 220 -2.68 -8.18 -9.23
C PHE A 220 -4.12 -7.66 -9.24
N THR A 221 -5.11 -8.55 -9.42
CA THR A 221 -6.53 -8.17 -9.40
C THR A 221 -6.95 -7.60 -8.05
N ILE A 222 -6.56 -8.26 -6.95
CA ILE A 222 -6.82 -7.77 -5.58
C ILE A 222 -6.18 -6.38 -5.40
N THR A 223 -4.93 -6.20 -5.82
CA THR A 223 -4.23 -4.91 -5.70
C THR A 223 -4.95 -3.80 -6.47
N GLY A 224 -5.46 -4.10 -7.68
CA GLY A 224 -6.27 -3.16 -8.45
C GLY A 224 -7.57 -2.76 -7.73
N VAL A 225 -8.25 -3.72 -7.06
CA VAL A 225 -9.43 -3.43 -6.22
C VAL A 225 -9.04 -2.58 -5.02
N LEU A 226 -7.93 -2.87 -4.34
CA LEU A 226 -7.46 -2.06 -3.21
C LEU A 226 -7.10 -0.63 -3.65
N ALA A 227 -6.51 -0.47 -4.83
CA ALA A 227 -6.24 0.84 -5.42
C ALA A 227 -7.55 1.62 -5.67
N SER A 228 -8.59 0.95 -6.16
CA SER A 228 -9.89 1.60 -6.37
C SER A 228 -10.60 1.99 -5.07
N ILE A 229 -10.45 1.22 -4.00
CA ILE A 229 -10.93 1.61 -2.65
C ILE A 229 -10.21 2.89 -2.19
N CYS A 230 -8.90 2.99 -2.41
CA CYS A 230 -8.15 4.22 -2.10
C CYS A 230 -8.61 5.40 -2.96
N GLY A 231 -8.91 5.17 -4.24
CA GLY A 231 -9.50 6.18 -5.14
C GLY A 231 -10.84 6.70 -4.62
N LEU A 232 -11.74 5.81 -4.19
CA LEU A 232 -13.02 6.16 -3.57
C LEU A 232 -12.84 7.00 -2.30
N ILE A 233 -11.91 6.60 -1.43
CA ILE A 233 -11.60 7.33 -0.18
C ILE A 233 -11.09 8.73 -0.50
N LEU A 234 -10.18 8.90 -1.50
CA LEU A 234 -9.64 10.20 -1.89
C LEU A 234 -10.71 11.11 -2.46
N VAL A 235 -11.59 10.61 -3.33
CA VAL A 235 -12.72 11.40 -3.85
C VAL A 235 -13.60 11.90 -2.71
N GLY A 236 -13.92 11.03 -1.75
CA GLY A 236 -14.73 11.42 -0.60
C GLY A 236 -14.02 12.35 0.39
N GLN A 237 -12.69 12.29 0.48
CA GLN A 237 -11.90 13.14 1.38
C GLN A 237 -11.67 14.55 0.81
N LEU A 238 -11.50 14.65 -0.50
CA LEU A 238 -11.10 15.88 -1.20
C LEU A 238 -12.27 16.51 -1.98
N GLU A 239 -13.45 15.88 -1.94
CA GLU A 239 -14.67 16.32 -2.65
C GLU A 239 -14.41 16.56 -4.14
N GLY A 240 -13.56 15.71 -4.72
CA GLY A 240 -13.17 15.83 -6.10
C GLY A 240 -12.19 14.77 -6.54
N ALA A 241 -11.88 14.77 -7.83
CA ALA A 241 -10.90 13.88 -8.43
C ALA A 241 -9.94 14.65 -9.34
N ASP A 242 -8.67 14.32 -9.23
CA ASP A 242 -7.59 14.88 -10.02
C ASP A 242 -6.78 13.75 -10.67
N ALA A 243 -6.31 13.98 -11.90
CA ALA A 243 -5.52 13.00 -12.64
C ALA A 243 -4.21 12.63 -11.93
N PHE A 244 -3.68 13.49 -11.07
CA PHE A 244 -2.45 13.27 -10.32
C PHE A 244 -2.66 12.70 -8.92
N TYR A 245 -3.89 12.35 -8.53
CA TYR A 245 -4.10 11.62 -7.28
C TYR A 245 -3.29 10.33 -7.26
N GLY A 246 -2.73 10.00 -6.11
CA GLY A 246 -1.89 8.83 -5.94
C GLY A 246 -0.49 8.94 -6.57
N ASN A 247 -0.08 10.09 -7.11
CA ASN A 247 1.28 10.25 -7.64
C ASN A 247 2.32 10.03 -6.55
N GLY A 248 3.30 9.13 -6.79
CA GLY A 248 4.33 8.74 -5.83
C GLY A 248 3.88 7.67 -4.81
N TYR A 249 2.59 7.30 -4.78
CA TYR A 249 2.12 6.24 -3.85
C TYR A 249 2.78 4.89 -4.13
N GLU A 250 3.10 4.59 -5.38
CA GLU A 250 3.84 3.39 -5.76
C GLU A 250 5.16 3.26 -4.97
N LEU A 251 5.91 4.36 -4.86
CA LEU A 251 7.17 4.38 -4.11
C LEU A 251 6.96 4.29 -2.59
N ASP A 252 5.99 5.02 -2.06
CA ASP A 252 5.64 4.99 -0.63
C ASP A 252 5.21 3.61 -0.17
N VAL A 253 4.42 2.93 -1.00
CA VAL A 253 3.85 1.61 -0.73
C VAL A 253 4.92 0.52 -0.80
N ILE A 254 5.84 0.60 -1.77
CA ILE A 254 7.02 -0.28 -1.84
C ILE A 254 7.91 -0.05 -0.62
N ALA A 255 8.19 1.21 -0.27
CA ALA A 255 8.96 1.55 0.92
C ALA A 255 8.31 0.97 2.18
N ALA A 256 7.01 1.18 2.36
CA ALA A 256 6.25 0.65 3.50
C ALA A 256 6.34 -0.88 3.60
N ALA A 257 6.20 -1.59 2.46
CA ALA A 257 6.28 -3.04 2.41
C ALA A 257 7.70 -3.54 2.77
N VAL A 258 8.74 -2.97 2.16
CA VAL A 258 10.14 -3.40 2.37
C VAL A 258 10.61 -3.07 3.78
N ILE A 259 10.34 -1.86 4.29
CA ILE A 259 10.62 -1.48 5.67
C ILE A 259 9.88 -2.41 6.62
N GLY A 260 8.63 -2.74 6.32
CA GLY A 260 7.81 -3.70 7.07
C GLY A 260 8.29 -5.15 7.01
N GLY A 261 9.40 -5.44 6.32
CA GLY A 261 10.05 -6.75 6.28
C GLY A 261 9.58 -7.66 5.14
N VAL A 262 8.92 -7.11 4.12
CA VAL A 262 8.65 -7.86 2.88
C VAL A 262 9.91 -7.90 2.04
N SER A 263 10.30 -9.09 1.64
CA SER A 263 11.51 -9.30 0.86
C SER A 263 11.30 -9.07 -0.64
N LEU A 264 12.11 -8.20 -1.25
CA LEU A 264 12.08 -7.95 -2.69
C LEU A 264 12.45 -9.16 -3.56
N SER A 265 13.11 -10.16 -2.99
CA SER A 265 13.37 -11.42 -3.73
C SER A 265 12.19 -12.38 -3.68
N GLY A 266 11.10 -12.03 -3.00
CA GLY A 266 9.91 -12.87 -2.82
C GLY A 266 10.01 -13.87 -1.67
N GLY A 267 8.90 -14.57 -1.44
CA GLY A 267 8.78 -15.67 -0.49
C GLY A 267 8.64 -15.29 0.98
N GLU A 268 8.95 -14.05 1.37
CA GLU A 268 8.96 -13.62 2.77
C GLU A 268 8.21 -12.29 2.94
N GLY A 269 7.46 -12.17 4.03
CA GLY A 269 6.74 -10.95 4.40
C GLY A 269 5.74 -11.17 5.52
N ASN A 270 5.40 -10.10 6.25
CA ASN A 270 4.45 -10.14 7.35
C ASN A 270 3.49 -8.94 7.26
N VAL A 271 2.18 -9.20 7.28
CA VAL A 271 1.15 -8.16 7.17
C VAL A 271 1.22 -7.15 8.33
N LEU A 272 1.56 -7.58 9.54
CA LEU A 272 1.72 -6.66 10.68
C LEU A 272 2.94 -5.76 10.51
N GLY A 273 4.04 -6.29 9.95
CA GLY A 273 5.21 -5.49 9.61
C GLY A 273 4.88 -4.41 8.58
N ILE A 274 4.09 -4.76 7.55
CA ILE A 274 3.62 -3.81 6.52
C ILE A 274 2.84 -2.65 7.16
N LEU A 275 1.97 -2.93 8.14
CA LEU A 275 1.21 -1.92 8.85
C LEU A 275 2.14 -0.93 9.58
N VAL A 276 3.18 -1.44 10.26
CA VAL A 276 4.18 -0.61 10.94
C VAL A 276 4.99 0.21 9.94
N GLY A 277 5.38 -0.38 8.80
CA GLY A 277 6.07 0.33 7.72
C GLY A 277 5.22 1.45 7.11
N ALA A 278 3.93 1.20 6.88
CA ALA A 278 2.99 2.21 6.39
C ALA A 278 2.79 3.34 7.42
N ALA A 279 2.72 3.01 8.72
CA ALA A 279 2.63 4.01 9.78
C ALA A 279 3.89 4.89 9.82
N LEU A 280 5.07 4.30 9.65
CA LEU A 280 6.32 5.05 9.57
C LEU A 280 6.32 6.03 8.40
N MET A 281 5.89 5.59 7.21
CA MET A 281 5.80 6.45 6.03
C MET A 281 4.77 7.59 6.24
N GLY A 282 3.61 7.30 6.85
CA GLY A 282 2.61 8.31 7.19
C GLY A 282 3.12 9.36 8.17
N VAL A 283 3.83 8.93 9.23
CA VAL A 283 4.44 9.85 10.21
C VAL A 283 5.56 10.68 9.57
N LEU A 284 6.40 10.10 8.73
CA LEU A 284 7.45 10.82 8.01
C LEU A 284 6.87 11.92 7.11
N LYS A 285 5.83 11.62 6.33
CA LYS A 285 5.14 12.63 5.50
C LYS A 285 4.53 13.73 6.35
N ASN A 286 3.88 13.38 7.44
CA ASN A 286 3.33 14.35 8.38
C ASN A 286 4.42 15.24 9.00
N ALA A 287 5.57 14.66 9.34
CA ALA A 287 6.72 15.39 9.87
C ALA A 287 7.18 16.51 8.91
N PHE A 288 7.30 16.22 7.61
CA PHE A 288 7.66 17.22 6.62
C PHE A 288 6.65 18.38 6.57
N VAL A 289 5.36 18.07 6.65
CA VAL A 289 4.30 19.09 6.69
C VAL A 289 4.38 19.93 7.97
N LEU A 290 4.53 19.31 9.13
CA LEU A 290 4.60 20.00 10.42
C LEU A 290 5.85 20.88 10.57
N LEU A 291 6.96 20.44 9.98
CA LEU A 291 8.23 21.17 10.00
C LEU A 291 8.35 22.17 8.84
N ALA A 292 7.26 22.38 8.08
CA ALA A 292 7.19 23.25 6.91
C ALA A 292 8.29 22.97 5.87
N VAL A 293 8.70 21.71 5.75
CA VAL A 293 9.69 21.27 4.75
C VAL A 293 9.02 21.25 3.37
N PRO A 294 9.60 21.92 2.36
CA PRO A 294 9.03 21.95 1.02
C PRO A 294 8.81 20.54 0.43
N GLY A 295 7.70 20.36 -0.32
CA GLY A 295 7.27 19.05 -0.84
C GLY A 295 8.31 18.32 -1.69
N TYR A 296 9.18 19.04 -2.40
CA TYR A 296 10.27 18.42 -3.17
C TYR A 296 11.27 17.66 -2.29
N TRP A 297 11.50 18.07 -1.04
CA TRP A 297 12.33 17.32 -0.10
C TRP A 297 11.68 16.01 0.35
N GLN A 298 10.34 15.92 0.34
CA GLN A 298 9.64 14.67 0.62
C GLN A 298 9.97 13.62 -0.43
N VAL A 299 10.03 14.01 -1.71
CA VAL A 299 10.39 13.09 -2.81
C VAL A 299 11.82 12.59 -2.64
N VAL A 300 12.77 13.48 -2.30
CA VAL A 300 14.17 13.10 -2.03
C VAL A 300 14.24 12.13 -0.86
N ALA A 301 13.55 12.43 0.24
CA ALA A 301 13.56 11.60 1.43
C ALA A 301 12.97 10.20 1.17
N THR A 302 11.85 10.11 0.42
CA THR A 302 11.28 8.82 0.01
C THR A 302 12.29 8.00 -0.78
N GLY A 303 13.02 8.61 -1.72
CA GLY A 303 14.07 7.93 -2.47
C GLY A 303 15.21 7.41 -1.57
N VAL A 304 15.68 8.22 -0.63
CA VAL A 304 16.71 7.82 0.34
C VAL A 304 16.23 6.67 1.23
N VAL A 305 14.98 6.74 1.71
CA VAL A 305 14.37 5.69 2.52
C VAL A 305 14.29 4.36 1.76
N ILE A 306 13.86 4.39 0.50
CA ILE A 306 13.80 3.18 -0.34
C ILE A 306 15.18 2.58 -0.53
N ILE A 307 16.16 3.37 -0.94
CA ILE A 307 17.54 2.89 -1.16
C ILE A 307 18.10 2.31 0.14
N GLY A 308 17.89 2.97 1.27
CA GLY A 308 18.31 2.51 2.59
C GLY A 308 17.66 1.17 2.97
N ALA A 309 16.34 1.06 2.82
CA ALA A 309 15.60 -0.17 3.13
C ALA A 309 16.05 -1.37 2.26
N VAL A 310 16.16 -1.16 0.95
CA VAL A 310 16.61 -2.19 0.00
C VAL A 310 18.05 -2.60 0.26
N SER A 311 18.93 -1.64 0.59
CA SER A 311 20.33 -1.92 0.94
C SER A 311 20.44 -2.77 2.20
N LEU A 312 19.64 -2.47 3.22
CA LEU A 312 19.60 -3.26 4.46
C LEU A 312 19.08 -4.68 4.22
N ASP A 313 18.03 -4.86 3.41
CA ASP A 313 17.51 -6.18 3.02
C ASP A 313 18.61 -6.99 2.30
N SER A 314 19.26 -6.40 1.31
CA SER A 314 20.35 -7.04 0.57
C SER A 314 21.52 -7.45 1.46
N LEU A 315 21.94 -6.61 2.40
CA LEU A 315 23.02 -6.91 3.34
C LEU A 315 22.66 -8.03 4.33
N ARG A 316 21.43 -8.08 4.83
CA ARG A 316 20.95 -9.15 5.72
C ARG A 316 21.04 -10.51 5.02
N ARG A 317 20.59 -10.61 3.77
CA ARG A 317 20.63 -11.84 2.98
C ARG A 317 22.03 -12.36 2.73
N LYS A 318 22.98 -11.46 2.43
CA LYS A 318 24.37 -11.86 2.27
C LYS A 318 24.98 -12.44 3.56
N ARG A 319 24.45 -12.09 4.73
CA ARG A 319 24.89 -12.65 6.01
C ARG A 319 24.26 -14.01 6.32
N THR A 320 23.03 -14.25 5.88
CA THR A 320 22.34 -15.55 6.08
C THR A 320 22.72 -16.61 5.06
N ALA A 321 23.30 -16.21 3.92
CA ALA A 321 23.79 -17.12 2.88
C ALA A 321 25.26 -17.56 3.08
N LYS A 322 25.94 -17.03 4.11
CA LYS A 322 27.25 -17.49 4.60
C LYS A 322 27.11 -18.32 5.87
#